data_9c4ec2f7c563b12a1e12844ade9dc7f1
#
_entry.id   9c4ec2f7c563b12a1e12844ade9dc7f1
#
_cell.length_a   1.000
_cell.length_b   1.000
_cell.length_c   1.000
_cell.angle_alpha   90.00
_cell.angle_beta   90.00
_cell.angle_gamma   90.00
#
_symmetry.space_group_name_H-M   'P 1'
#
loop_
_entity.id
_entity.type
_entity.pdbx_description
1 polymer ?
#
loop_
_entity_poly.entity_id
_entity_poly.type
_entity_poly.pdbx_seq_one_letter_code
_entity_poly.pdbx_strand_id
1 'polypeptide(L)'
;MLVMDDTYPDFDESRFNKCDWSEFYPDAKEIMPPDMPEAYGKLVCMTCYVDADHAGCNETRRSHTGIIIFVNRAPILRFSKRQTTVETSTFGSEIVALRIAIEMIEGLRYKLRMMGVQIDGPCNLFCDNESVVKNTTRPESPIKKKHNSVAYHKARESIASKICRIAKEDRASNVADIFTKLMPNARLMELAGMCMWKG
;
A
#
# COMPACT_ATOMS: atom_id res chain seq x y z
N MET A 1 20.59 -17.90 -13.57
CA MET A 1 19.56 -16.98 -14.13
C MET A 1 18.36 -17.06 -13.17
N LEU A 2 18.13 -16.05 -12.38
CA LEU A 2 16.94 -15.98 -11.51
C LEU A 2 15.71 -15.94 -12.41
N VAL A 3 14.96 -17.02 -12.46
CA VAL A 3 13.65 -17.04 -13.11
C VAL A 3 12.71 -16.27 -12.17
N MET A 4 12.43 -15.04 -12.49
CA MET A 4 11.39 -14.30 -11.79
C MET A 4 10.03 -14.90 -12.13
N ASP A 5 9.22 -15.19 -11.11
CA ASP A 5 7.85 -15.63 -11.31
C ASP A 5 7.08 -14.43 -11.92
N ASP A 6 6.86 -14.49 -13.23
CA ASP A 6 6.17 -13.47 -14.00
C ASP A 6 4.65 -13.75 -14.11
N THR A 7 4.16 -14.72 -13.35
CA THR A 7 2.74 -15.04 -13.34
C THR A 7 1.95 -13.89 -12.73
N TYR A 8 0.87 -13.53 -13.40
CA TYR A 8 -0.05 -12.51 -12.93
C TYR A 8 -0.82 -13.04 -11.72
N PRO A 9 -0.80 -12.36 -10.57
CA PRO A 9 -1.56 -12.80 -9.42
C PRO A 9 -3.07 -12.63 -9.68
N ASP A 10 -3.84 -13.63 -9.26
CA ASP A 10 -5.29 -13.56 -9.28
C ASP A 10 -5.79 -12.87 -8.00
N PHE A 11 -6.66 -11.88 -8.15
CA PHE A 11 -7.23 -11.13 -7.05
C PHE A 11 -8.76 -11.21 -7.08
N ASP A 12 -9.33 -11.40 -5.92
CA ASP A 12 -10.77 -11.27 -5.72
C ASP A 12 -11.18 -9.78 -5.81
N GLU A 13 -11.72 -9.41 -6.96
CA GLU A 13 -12.18 -8.04 -7.26
C GLU A 13 -13.29 -7.57 -6.31
N SER A 14 -14.02 -8.48 -5.66
CA SER A 14 -15.08 -8.13 -4.72
C SER A 14 -14.57 -7.50 -3.42
N ARG A 15 -13.28 -7.66 -3.11
CA ARG A 15 -12.63 -7.06 -1.95
C ARG A 15 -12.51 -5.54 -2.03
N PHE A 16 -12.59 -4.98 -3.25
CA PHE A 16 -12.38 -3.54 -3.47
C PHE A 16 -13.70 -2.80 -3.66
N ASN A 17 -13.89 -1.74 -2.88
CA ASN A 17 -15.04 -0.86 -3.05
C ASN A 17 -14.98 -0.14 -4.40
N LYS A 18 -16.11 -0.18 -5.13
CA LYS A 18 -16.31 0.56 -6.37
C LYS A 18 -17.17 1.79 -6.05
N CYS A 19 -16.52 2.92 -5.82
CA CYS A 19 -17.20 4.18 -5.54
C CYS A 19 -16.88 5.21 -6.63
N ASP A 20 -17.86 6.05 -6.93
CA ASP A 20 -17.63 7.23 -7.75
C ASP A 20 -17.06 8.34 -6.87
N TRP A 21 -15.90 8.85 -7.26
CA TRP A 21 -15.17 9.91 -6.56
C TRP A 21 -15.28 11.26 -7.25
N SER A 22 -15.98 11.36 -8.38
CA SER A 22 -16.03 12.57 -9.22
C SER A 22 -16.59 13.79 -8.49
N GLU A 23 -17.54 13.60 -7.57
CA GLU A 23 -18.11 14.68 -6.75
C GLU A 23 -17.08 15.25 -5.74
N PHE A 24 -16.22 14.40 -5.18
CA PHE A 24 -15.28 14.79 -4.11
C PHE A 24 -13.91 15.20 -4.62
N TYR A 25 -13.46 14.60 -5.72
CA TYR A 25 -12.14 14.80 -6.32
C TYR A 25 -12.25 14.84 -7.85
N PRO A 26 -12.94 15.85 -8.42
CA PRO A 26 -13.24 15.90 -9.86
C PRO A 26 -12.01 15.99 -10.75
N ASP A 27 -10.93 16.59 -10.25
CA ASP A 27 -9.69 16.79 -11.00
C ASP A 27 -8.61 15.73 -10.70
N ALA A 28 -8.93 14.74 -9.83
CA ALA A 28 -7.96 13.72 -9.46
C ALA A 28 -7.62 12.82 -10.64
N LYS A 29 -6.35 12.86 -11.04
CA LYS A 29 -5.78 12.01 -12.08
C LYS A 29 -4.32 11.70 -11.78
N GLU A 30 -3.87 10.55 -12.21
CA GLU A 30 -2.46 10.20 -12.11
C GLU A 30 -1.63 11.11 -13.04
N ILE A 31 -0.58 11.72 -12.47
CA ILE A 31 0.36 12.54 -13.23
C ILE A 31 1.30 11.60 -13.98
N MET A 32 1.22 11.62 -15.30
CA MET A 32 2.09 10.81 -16.15
C MET A 32 3.45 11.50 -16.31
N PRO A 33 4.56 10.72 -16.36
CA PRO A 33 5.86 11.30 -16.65
C PRO A 33 5.86 12.02 -17.99
N PRO A 34 6.49 13.21 -18.11
CA PRO A 34 6.75 13.82 -19.40
C PRO A 34 7.75 12.94 -20.19
N ASP A 35 7.65 12.94 -21.49
CA ASP A 35 8.57 12.22 -22.38
C ASP A 35 8.70 10.72 -22.07
N MET A 36 7.60 10.12 -21.60
CA MET A 36 7.54 8.70 -21.29
C MET A 36 7.80 7.88 -22.56
N PRO A 37 8.71 6.87 -22.50
CA PRO A 37 8.97 6.00 -23.65
C PRO A 37 7.71 5.21 -24.00
N GLU A 38 7.65 4.74 -25.24
CA GLU A 38 6.59 3.80 -25.66
C GLU A 38 6.62 2.56 -24.78
N ALA A 39 5.45 2.19 -24.28
CA ALA A 39 5.33 1.06 -23.38
C ALA A 39 5.54 -0.26 -24.13
N TYR A 40 6.34 -1.16 -23.56
CA TYR A 40 6.65 -2.46 -24.15
C TYR A 40 6.65 -3.58 -23.10
N GLY A 41 6.64 -4.82 -23.59
CA GLY A 41 6.69 -6.01 -22.74
C GLY A 41 5.31 -6.46 -22.26
N LYS A 42 5.30 -7.27 -21.20
CA LYS A 42 4.07 -7.80 -20.60
C LYS A 42 3.48 -6.79 -19.62
N LEU A 43 2.16 -6.77 -19.49
CA LEU A 43 1.45 -6.07 -18.43
C LEU A 43 1.91 -6.58 -17.06
N VAL A 44 2.13 -5.65 -16.15
CA VAL A 44 2.45 -5.98 -14.76
C VAL A 44 1.42 -5.36 -13.82
N CYS A 45 1.04 -6.09 -12.78
CA CYS A 45 0.25 -5.54 -11.70
C CYS A 45 1.12 -5.17 -10.51
N MET A 46 0.67 -4.22 -9.72
CA MET A 46 1.34 -3.83 -8.49
C MET A 46 0.49 -4.22 -7.29
N THR A 47 1.15 -4.75 -6.27
CA THR A 47 0.52 -5.09 -4.98
C THR A 47 1.35 -4.53 -3.85
N CYS A 48 0.69 -3.97 -2.84
CA CYS A 48 1.34 -3.40 -1.67
C CYS A 48 0.65 -3.89 -0.41
N TYR A 49 1.43 -4.31 0.59
CA TYR A 49 0.95 -4.57 1.94
C TYR A 49 1.53 -3.52 2.88
N VAL A 50 0.71 -3.03 3.80
CA VAL A 50 1.08 -2.02 4.77
C VAL A 50 0.60 -2.41 6.17
N ASP A 51 1.43 -2.11 7.17
CA ASP A 51 1.14 -2.28 8.59
C ASP A 51 1.78 -1.17 9.42
N ALA A 52 1.23 -0.90 10.60
CA ALA A 52 1.85 -0.04 11.59
C ALA A 52 1.75 -0.63 12.99
N ASP A 53 2.89 -0.90 13.62
CA ASP A 53 2.95 -1.24 15.05
C ASP A 53 2.75 0.03 15.89
N HIS A 54 1.52 0.19 16.42
CA HIS A 54 1.15 1.39 17.18
C HIS A 54 1.90 1.50 18.51
N ALA A 55 2.62 2.63 18.68
CA ALA A 55 3.35 2.95 19.90
C ALA A 55 4.34 1.87 20.37
N GLY A 56 4.87 1.05 19.43
CA GLY A 56 5.74 -0.08 19.72
C GLY A 56 7.09 0.29 20.32
N CYS A 57 7.57 1.52 20.16
CA CYS A 57 8.79 1.99 20.82
C CYS A 57 8.51 2.36 22.28
N ASN A 58 9.04 1.58 23.22
CA ASN A 58 8.81 1.78 24.67
C ASN A 58 9.32 3.12 25.20
N GLU A 59 10.40 3.67 24.63
CA GLU A 59 11.01 4.92 25.05
C GLU A 59 10.27 6.15 24.49
N THR A 60 10.00 6.13 23.19
CA THR A 60 9.47 7.31 22.48
C THR A 60 7.98 7.22 22.15
N ARG A 61 7.37 6.06 22.37
CA ARG A 61 5.97 5.74 22.01
C ARG A 61 5.65 5.98 20.53
N ARG A 62 6.67 6.03 19.68
CA ARG A 62 6.50 6.14 18.22
C ARG A 62 6.15 4.79 17.62
N SER A 63 5.28 4.84 16.64
CA SER A 63 4.88 3.69 15.86
C SER A 63 5.95 3.28 14.86
N HIS A 64 5.88 2.04 14.37
CA HIS A 64 6.75 1.54 13.32
C HIS A 64 5.92 1.26 12.06
N THR A 65 6.39 1.72 10.92
CA THR A 65 5.74 1.48 9.62
C THR A 65 6.44 0.35 8.90
N GLY A 66 5.67 -0.62 8.42
CA GLY A 66 6.11 -1.69 7.55
C GLY A 66 5.39 -1.65 6.21
N ILE A 67 6.13 -1.75 5.11
CA ILE A 67 5.57 -1.74 3.76
C ILE A 67 6.36 -2.73 2.90
N ILE A 68 5.67 -3.47 2.05
CA ILE A 68 6.28 -4.26 0.99
C ILE A 68 5.48 -4.08 -0.30
N ILE A 69 6.17 -3.85 -1.41
CA ILE A 69 5.58 -3.67 -2.73
C ILE A 69 6.09 -4.74 -3.68
N PHE A 70 5.15 -5.38 -4.35
CA PHE A 70 5.39 -6.38 -5.38
C PHE A 70 5.06 -5.82 -6.76
N VAL A 71 5.80 -6.28 -7.76
CA VAL A 71 5.44 -6.22 -9.17
C VAL A 71 5.20 -7.65 -9.61
N ASN A 72 3.99 -7.97 -10.01
CA ASN A 72 3.48 -9.34 -10.11
C ASN A 72 3.68 -10.07 -8.77
N ARG A 73 4.47 -11.14 -8.74
CA ARG A 73 4.79 -11.89 -7.50
C ARG A 73 6.18 -11.59 -6.94
N ALA A 74 6.95 -10.71 -7.61
CA ALA A 74 8.29 -10.36 -7.16
C ALA A 74 8.25 -9.20 -6.15
N PRO A 75 8.81 -9.36 -4.94
CA PRO A 75 8.98 -8.26 -3.99
C PRO A 75 10.07 -7.31 -4.50
N ILE A 76 9.68 -6.09 -4.85
CA ILE A 76 10.59 -5.10 -5.46
C ILE A 76 11.08 -4.09 -4.43
N LEU A 77 10.21 -3.72 -3.48
CA LEU A 77 10.52 -2.67 -2.54
C LEU A 77 10.00 -3.01 -1.15
N ARG A 78 10.83 -2.78 -0.15
CA ARG A 78 10.49 -2.95 1.27
C ARG A 78 10.84 -1.70 2.05
N PHE A 79 10.07 -1.43 3.09
CA PHE A 79 10.31 -0.30 3.98
C PHE A 79 9.97 -0.71 5.41
N SER A 80 10.87 -0.38 6.33
CA SER A 80 10.68 -0.59 7.77
C SER A 80 11.31 0.59 8.49
N LYS A 81 10.49 1.46 9.07
CA LYS A 81 11.00 2.67 9.73
C LYS A 81 10.06 3.15 10.84
N ARG A 82 10.67 3.60 11.93
CA ARG A 82 9.94 4.29 13.01
C ARG A 82 9.37 5.61 12.50
N GLN A 83 8.10 5.87 12.80
CA GLN A 83 7.43 7.13 12.47
C GLN A 83 8.05 8.31 13.20
N THR A 84 8.03 9.47 12.58
CA THR A 84 8.57 10.71 13.16
C THR A 84 7.60 11.35 14.15
N THR A 85 6.30 11.07 14.01
CA THR A 85 5.22 11.55 14.88
C THR A 85 4.81 10.49 15.91
N VAL A 86 4.20 10.94 17.00
CA VAL A 86 3.54 10.07 17.98
C VAL A 86 2.03 10.15 17.73
N GLU A 87 1.46 9.05 17.30
CA GLU A 87 0.02 8.97 17.05
C GLU A 87 -0.73 8.50 18.30
N THR A 88 -1.88 9.11 18.55
CA THR A 88 -2.69 8.84 19.76
C THR A 88 -3.62 7.63 19.60
N SER A 89 -3.62 6.97 18.45
CA SER A 89 -4.46 5.80 18.17
C SER A 89 -3.87 4.92 17.08
N THR A 90 -4.26 3.65 17.06
CA THR A 90 -3.92 2.71 15.99
C THR A 90 -4.36 3.23 14.61
N PHE A 91 -5.56 3.83 14.51
CA PHE A 91 -5.99 4.49 13.27
C PHE A 91 -4.99 5.56 12.79
N GLY A 92 -4.45 6.39 13.71
CA GLY A 92 -3.49 7.43 13.37
C GLY A 92 -2.19 6.86 12.81
N SER A 93 -1.62 5.85 13.46
CA SER A 93 -0.39 5.21 12.99
C SER A 93 -0.59 4.49 11.64
N GLU A 94 -1.72 3.83 11.47
CA GLU A 94 -2.04 3.12 10.23
C GLU A 94 -2.29 4.06 9.05
N ILE A 95 -3.01 5.18 9.25
CA ILE A 95 -3.24 6.15 8.17
C ILE A 95 -1.95 6.86 7.75
N VAL A 96 -1.01 7.08 8.68
CA VAL A 96 0.33 7.60 8.37
C VAL A 96 1.12 6.58 7.56
N ALA A 97 1.10 5.29 7.94
CA ALA A 97 1.76 4.23 7.19
C ALA A 97 1.17 4.09 5.78
N LEU A 98 -0.15 4.13 5.67
CA LEU A 98 -0.86 4.09 4.39
C LEU A 98 -0.43 5.25 3.46
N ARG A 99 -0.34 6.48 3.98
CA ARG A 99 0.13 7.64 3.22
C ARG A 99 1.56 7.40 2.67
N ILE A 100 2.46 6.91 3.52
CA ILE A 100 3.84 6.60 3.09
C ILE A 100 3.84 5.53 1.99
N ALA A 101 3.03 4.48 2.13
CA ALA A 101 2.90 3.44 1.12
C ALA A 101 2.42 4.00 -0.22
N ILE A 102 1.43 4.89 -0.21
CA ILE A 102 0.90 5.55 -1.42
C ILE A 102 1.98 6.40 -2.11
N GLU A 103 2.73 7.20 -1.36
CA GLU A 103 3.84 8.00 -1.90
C GLU A 103 4.92 7.11 -2.55
N MET A 104 5.21 5.95 -1.95
CA MET A 104 6.15 4.97 -2.51
C MET A 104 5.59 4.32 -3.78
N ILE A 105 4.29 3.99 -3.81
CA ILE A 105 3.59 3.47 -4.99
C ILE A 105 3.66 4.48 -6.14
N GLU A 106 3.33 5.73 -5.90
CA GLU A 106 3.40 6.81 -6.90
C GLU A 106 4.80 6.93 -7.50
N GLY A 107 5.81 6.98 -6.63
CA GLY A 107 7.21 7.06 -7.06
C GLY A 107 7.68 5.83 -7.86
N LEU A 108 7.21 4.63 -7.50
CA LEU A 108 7.54 3.40 -8.22
C LEU A 108 6.81 3.34 -9.57
N ARG A 109 5.51 3.67 -9.62
CA ARG A 109 4.73 3.75 -10.86
C ARG A 109 5.38 4.72 -11.86
N TYR A 110 5.77 5.91 -11.37
CA TYR A 110 6.49 6.89 -12.19
C TYR A 110 7.76 6.29 -12.81
N LYS A 111 8.61 5.64 -12.00
CA LYS A 111 9.85 5.02 -12.46
C LYS A 111 9.63 3.88 -13.45
N LEU A 112 8.64 3.01 -13.19
CA LEU A 112 8.31 1.90 -14.08
C LEU A 112 7.84 2.42 -15.46
N ARG A 113 7.03 3.49 -15.48
CA ARG A 113 6.61 4.13 -16.73
C ARG A 113 7.77 4.75 -17.49
N MET A 114 8.71 5.40 -16.78
CA MET A 114 9.93 5.93 -17.40
C MET A 114 10.85 4.84 -17.97
N MET A 115 10.67 3.59 -17.54
CA MET A 115 11.34 2.43 -18.12
C MET A 115 10.52 1.73 -19.22
N GLY A 116 9.37 2.27 -19.61
CA GLY A 116 8.50 1.68 -20.61
C GLY A 116 7.69 0.47 -20.14
N VAL A 117 7.58 0.26 -18.82
CA VAL A 117 6.81 -0.87 -18.27
C VAL A 117 5.30 -0.58 -18.33
N GLN A 118 4.54 -1.52 -18.89
CA GLN A 118 3.07 -1.45 -18.91
C GLN A 118 2.50 -1.85 -17.55
N ILE A 119 1.87 -0.90 -16.85
CA ILE A 119 1.24 -1.14 -15.56
C ILE A 119 -0.26 -1.33 -15.75
N ASP A 120 -0.79 -2.46 -15.29
CA ASP A 120 -2.21 -2.76 -15.32
C ASP A 120 -2.93 -2.15 -14.12
N GLY A 121 -3.85 -1.24 -14.41
CA GLY A 121 -4.76 -0.65 -13.44
C GLY A 121 -4.10 0.01 -12.21
N PRO A 122 -4.87 0.18 -11.13
CA PRO A 122 -4.39 0.68 -9.86
C PRO A 122 -3.56 -0.36 -9.10
N CYS A 123 -2.64 0.09 -8.23
CA CYS A 123 -1.96 -0.79 -7.29
C CYS A 123 -2.96 -1.36 -6.27
N ASN A 124 -2.94 -2.67 -6.04
CA ASN A 124 -3.73 -3.34 -5.00
C ASN A 124 -3.06 -3.12 -3.64
N LEU A 125 -3.63 -2.26 -2.80
CA LEU A 125 -3.07 -1.92 -1.49
C LEU A 125 -3.90 -2.59 -0.38
N PHE A 126 -3.23 -3.38 0.44
CA PHE A 126 -3.83 -4.17 1.51
C PHE A 126 -3.41 -3.64 2.88
N CYS A 127 -4.40 -3.39 3.74
CA CYS A 127 -4.23 -2.91 5.11
C CYS A 127 -5.13 -3.73 6.04
N ASP A 128 -4.65 -4.13 7.20
CA ASP A 128 -5.43 -4.94 8.15
C ASP A 128 -6.36 -4.12 9.05
N ASN A 129 -6.25 -2.80 9.03
CA ASN A 129 -7.10 -1.91 9.83
C ASN A 129 -8.39 -1.57 9.09
N GLU A 130 -9.49 -2.20 9.48
CA GLU A 130 -10.80 -2.01 8.88
C GLU A 130 -11.29 -0.54 8.94
N SER A 131 -10.97 0.17 10.02
CA SER A 131 -11.36 1.58 10.16
C SER A 131 -10.64 2.46 9.14
N VAL A 132 -9.37 2.20 8.86
CA VAL A 132 -8.60 2.89 7.82
C VAL A 132 -9.20 2.61 6.46
N VAL A 133 -9.43 1.34 6.12
CA VAL A 133 -10.04 0.95 4.85
C VAL A 133 -11.40 1.62 4.66
N LYS A 134 -12.31 1.52 5.64
CA LYS A 134 -13.65 2.16 5.56
C LYS A 134 -13.58 3.67 5.38
N ASN A 135 -12.70 4.34 6.12
CA ASN A 135 -12.60 5.80 6.05
C ASN A 135 -11.98 6.30 4.73
N THR A 136 -11.10 5.53 4.12
CA THR A 136 -10.44 5.94 2.86
C THR A 136 -11.20 5.52 1.62
N THR A 137 -12.03 4.47 1.68
CA THR A 137 -12.74 3.92 0.51
C THR A 137 -14.21 4.31 0.42
N ARG A 138 -14.77 5.02 1.41
CA ARG A 138 -16.15 5.50 1.39
C ARG A 138 -16.19 7.01 1.31
N PRO A 139 -16.76 7.60 0.25
CA PRO A 139 -16.82 9.05 0.07
C PRO A 139 -17.47 9.80 1.23
N GLU A 140 -18.52 9.25 1.83
CA GLU A 140 -19.30 9.89 2.89
C GLU A 140 -18.61 9.84 4.26
N SER A 141 -17.51 9.10 4.40
CA SER A 141 -16.83 8.92 5.69
C SER A 141 -16.15 10.22 6.15
N PRO A 142 -16.59 10.84 7.26
CA PRO A 142 -15.94 12.05 7.74
C PRO A 142 -14.66 11.74 8.51
N ILE A 143 -13.66 12.59 8.36
CA ILE A 143 -12.49 12.54 9.22
C ILE A 143 -12.80 13.18 10.59
N LYS A 144 -12.61 12.42 11.67
CA LYS A 144 -12.81 12.91 13.04
C LYS A 144 -11.57 13.57 13.65
N LYS A 145 -10.38 13.32 13.10
CA LYS A 145 -9.09 13.78 13.64
C LYS A 145 -8.40 14.72 12.66
N LYS A 146 -8.41 16.00 12.95
CA LYS A 146 -7.85 17.06 12.06
C LYS A 146 -6.38 16.86 11.71
N HIS A 147 -5.55 16.36 12.63
CA HIS A 147 -4.12 16.16 12.38
C HIS A 147 -3.82 15.06 11.35
N ASN A 148 -4.76 14.14 11.10
CA ASN A 148 -4.63 13.10 10.07
C ASN A 148 -5.24 13.51 8.72
N SER A 149 -5.72 14.77 8.59
CA SER A 149 -6.43 15.24 7.41
C SER A 149 -5.61 15.10 6.13
N VAL A 150 -4.33 15.46 6.16
CA VAL A 150 -3.44 15.36 4.98
C VAL A 150 -3.31 13.91 4.51
N ALA A 151 -3.05 12.99 5.43
CA ALA A 151 -2.91 11.56 5.11
C ALA A 151 -4.22 10.97 4.58
N TYR A 152 -5.34 11.36 5.19
CA TYR A 152 -6.68 10.94 4.78
C TYR A 152 -7.02 11.41 3.36
N HIS A 153 -6.85 12.70 3.07
CA HIS A 153 -7.13 13.23 1.72
C HIS A 153 -6.18 12.67 0.67
N LYS A 154 -4.90 12.50 1.00
CA LYS A 154 -3.93 11.87 0.10
C LYS A 154 -4.35 10.46 -0.31
N ALA A 155 -4.83 9.65 0.64
CA ALA A 155 -5.31 8.31 0.33
C ALA A 155 -6.53 8.32 -0.61
N ARG A 156 -7.50 9.19 -0.32
CA ARG A 156 -8.74 9.30 -1.13
C ARG A 156 -8.47 9.84 -2.53
N GLU A 157 -7.65 10.86 -2.65
CA GLU A 157 -7.23 11.42 -3.94
C GLU A 157 -6.51 10.36 -4.79
N SER A 158 -5.64 9.54 -4.18
CA SER A 158 -4.94 8.46 -4.87
C SER A 158 -5.86 7.32 -5.32
N ILE A 159 -6.98 7.08 -4.61
CA ILE A 159 -8.02 6.17 -5.06
C ILE A 159 -8.81 6.79 -6.21
N ALA A 160 -9.21 8.05 -6.07
CA ALA A 160 -9.95 8.78 -7.10
C ALA A 160 -9.18 8.87 -8.43
N SER A 161 -7.87 9.10 -8.35
CA SER A 161 -6.96 9.13 -9.51
C SER A 161 -6.57 7.75 -10.05
N LYS A 162 -7.10 6.65 -9.46
CA LYS A 162 -6.80 5.27 -9.84
C LYS A 162 -5.30 4.89 -9.75
N ILE A 163 -4.58 5.54 -8.87
CA ILE A 163 -3.19 5.17 -8.54
C ILE A 163 -3.16 3.89 -7.70
N CYS A 164 -4.06 3.80 -6.73
CA CYS A 164 -4.26 2.61 -5.91
C CYS A 164 -5.74 2.33 -5.68
N ARG A 165 -6.03 1.12 -5.24
CA ARG A 165 -7.30 0.70 -4.64
C ARG A 165 -7.00 -0.03 -3.35
N ILE A 166 -7.82 0.17 -2.33
CA ILE A 166 -7.53 -0.29 -0.98
C ILE A 166 -8.54 -1.35 -0.57
N ALA A 167 -8.03 -2.45 -0.03
CA ALA A 167 -8.84 -3.53 0.56
C ALA A 167 -8.33 -3.93 1.93
N LYS A 168 -9.21 -4.55 2.71
CA LYS A 168 -8.83 -5.13 3.99
C LYS A 168 -8.03 -6.42 3.77
N GLU A 169 -6.94 -6.57 4.51
CA GLU A 169 -6.20 -7.83 4.65
C GLU A 169 -6.52 -8.49 5.98
N ASP A 170 -6.42 -9.81 6.04
CA ASP A 170 -6.47 -10.52 7.31
C ASP A 170 -5.12 -10.30 8.03
N ARG A 171 -5.18 -10.09 9.34
CA ARG A 171 -3.99 -9.97 10.18
C ARG A 171 -3.09 -11.21 10.11
N ALA A 172 -3.70 -12.37 9.89
CA ALA A 172 -2.96 -13.62 9.76
C ALA A 172 -2.16 -13.71 8.46
N SER A 173 -2.49 -12.97 7.42
CA SER A 173 -1.84 -13.00 6.10
C SER A 173 -1.11 -11.70 5.73
N ASN A 174 -1.18 -10.66 6.59
CA ASN A 174 -0.49 -9.40 6.29
C ASN A 174 1.03 -9.57 6.38
N VAL A 175 1.67 -9.69 5.23
CA VAL A 175 3.13 -9.88 5.13
C VAL A 175 3.92 -8.65 5.59
N ALA A 176 3.30 -7.47 5.70
CA ALA A 176 3.95 -6.27 6.22
C ALA A 176 4.26 -6.35 7.72
N ASP A 177 3.62 -7.26 8.46
CA ASP A 177 3.92 -7.51 9.88
C ASP A 177 5.40 -7.84 10.13
N ILE A 178 6.08 -8.49 9.16
CA ILE A 178 7.51 -8.82 9.25
C ILE A 178 8.37 -7.56 9.47
N PHE A 179 7.90 -6.43 8.99
CA PHE A 179 8.66 -5.16 9.01
C PHE A 179 8.29 -4.25 10.17
N THR A 180 7.33 -4.63 11.00
CA THR A 180 6.83 -3.80 12.11
C THR A 180 7.03 -4.42 13.48
N LYS A 181 6.97 -5.75 13.59
CA LYS A 181 6.88 -6.47 14.87
C LYS A 181 7.96 -7.53 15.01
N LEU A 182 8.46 -7.70 16.24
CA LEU A 182 9.18 -8.93 16.59
C LEU A 182 8.17 -10.07 16.72
N MET A 183 8.45 -11.20 16.10
CA MET A 183 7.55 -12.35 16.09
C MET A 183 8.29 -13.67 16.28
N PRO A 184 7.62 -14.73 16.74
CA PRO A 184 8.20 -16.07 16.82
C PRO A 184 8.70 -16.54 15.45
N ASN A 185 9.79 -17.32 15.45
CA ASN A 185 10.44 -17.77 14.21
C ASN A 185 9.49 -18.54 13.28
N ALA A 186 8.61 -19.39 13.83
CA ALA A 186 7.62 -20.10 13.03
C ALA A 186 6.72 -19.15 12.22
N ARG A 187 6.25 -18.07 12.85
CA ARG A 187 5.42 -17.06 12.20
C ARG A 187 6.20 -16.25 11.16
N LEU A 188 7.44 -15.90 11.48
CA LEU A 188 8.34 -15.23 10.54
C LEU A 188 8.54 -16.06 9.26
N MET A 189 8.81 -17.35 9.43
CA MET A 189 9.03 -18.26 8.29
C MET A 189 7.76 -18.46 7.45
N GLU A 190 6.59 -18.51 8.08
CA GLU A 190 5.30 -18.56 7.38
C GLU A 190 5.09 -17.35 6.48
N LEU A 191 5.16 -16.14 7.03
CA LEU A 191 4.98 -14.89 6.28
C LEU A 191 6.08 -14.66 5.25
N ALA A 192 7.34 -14.95 5.59
CA ALA A 192 8.45 -14.88 4.65
C ALA A 192 8.25 -15.82 3.46
N GLY A 193 7.69 -17.02 3.72
CA GLY A 193 7.37 -17.99 2.67
C GLY A 193 6.31 -17.50 1.67
N MET A 194 5.47 -16.51 2.04
CA MET A 194 4.52 -15.87 1.14
C MET A 194 5.20 -14.84 0.22
N CYS A 195 6.36 -14.30 0.64
CA CYS A 195 7.11 -13.30 -0.11
C CYS A 195 8.21 -13.89 -0.98
N MET A 196 8.64 -15.12 -0.69
CA MET A 196 9.79 -15.72 -1.33
C MET A 196 9.36 -16.78 -2.35
N TRP A 197 10.07 -16.77 -3.47
CA TRP A 197 9.90 -17.80 -4.48
C TRP A 197 10.31 -19.16 -3.91
N LYS A 198 9.43 -20.13 -4.08
CA LYS A 198 9.71 -21.55 -3.79
C LYS A 198 10.09 -22.18 -5.12
N GLY A 199 11.41 -22.35 -5.30
CA GLY A 199 11.97 -23.09 -6.45
C GLY A 199 11.47 -24.51 -6.55
#